data_b91d4cbb51ace6137d0dc0303715d597
#
_entry.id   b91d4cbb51ace6137d0dc0303715d597
#
_cell.length_a   1.000
_cell.length_b   1.000
_cell.length_c   1.000
_cell.angle_alpha   90.00
_cell.angle_beta   90.00
_cell.angle_gamma   90.00
#
_symmetry.space_group_name_H-M   'P 1'
#
loop_
_entity.id
_entity.type
_entity.pdbx_description
1 polymer ?
#
loop_
_entity_poly.entity_id
_entity_poly.type
_entity_poly.pdbx_seq_one_letter_code
_entity_poly.pdbx_strand_id
1 'polypeptide(L)'
;LRVVQGHGSHPRVLREAGADDADMLVAVTSSDETNMVACQVAYSLFNTPNRIARIRSPDYVRDAEKLFNSEAVPIDHLIAPEQLVIDNIYRLIEYPGALQVVNFAEGKVSLAVVKAYYGGPLIGNALSTMREHMPHIDTRVAAIFRHDRPIRPQGSTIVEAGDEVFFIAASQHIRAVMSELQRLEKPYKRIMLVGGGNIGAGLAHRLEKDYSVKLIERDQQRAAELAEKLQNTIVFYGDASDQELLAEEHIDQVDLFIAVTNDDEANIMSAMLAKRMGAKKVMVLIQRKAYVDLVQGSVIDIAISPQQATISALLSHVRKADIVGVSSLRRGVAEAIEAVAHGDEIGRASCRER
;
A
#
# COMPACT_ATOMS: atom_id res chain seq x y z
N LEU A 1 18.72 -18.32 13.93
CA LEU A 1 19.33 -17.19 13.23
C LEU A 1 20.67 -16.85 13.87
N ARG A 2 21.72 -16.72 13.06
CA ARG A 2 23.03 -16.24 13.51
C ARG A 2 23.01 -14.70 13.47
N VAL A 3 23.43 -14.06 14.55
CA VAL A 3 23.51 -12.60 14.64
C VAL A 3 24.98 -12.20 14.74
N VAL A 4 25.36 -11.24 13.89
CA VAL A 4 26.71 -10.62 13.90
C VAL A 4 26.53 -9.14 14.15
N GLN A 5 27.23 -8.60 15.15
CA GLN A 5 27.23 -7.17 15.44
C GLN A 5 28.29 -6.46 14.60
N GLY A 6 27.89 -5.41 13.87
CA GLY A 6 28.80 -4.60 13.10
C GLY A 6 28.12 -3.75 12.05
N HIS A 7 28.91 -2.99 11.30
CA HIS A 7 28.40 -2.17 10.20
C HIS A 7 28.11 -3.04 8.97
N GLY A 8 26.86 -2.99 8.46
CA GLY A 8 26.37 -3.89 7.42
C GLY A 8 27.06 -3.79 6.05
N SER A 9 27.85 -2.73 5.79
CA SER A 9 28.64 -2.59 4.56
C SER A 9 30.11 -3.03 4.69
N HIS A 10 30.56 -3.43 5.90
CA HIS A 10 31.95 -3.82 6.08
C HIS A 10 32.21 -5.26 5.64
N PRO A 11 33.19 -5.51 4.75
CA PRO A 11 33.48 -6.86 4.23
C PRO A 11 33.71 -7.92 5.30
N ARG A 12 34.43 -7.56 6.39
CA ARG A 12 34.67 -8.47 7.51
C ARG A 12 33.37 -8.89 8.19
N VAL A 13 32.46 -7.96 8.43
CA VAL A 13 31.17 -8.22 9.08
C VAL A 13 30.29 -9.11 8.21
N LEU A 14 30.24 -8.82 6.90
CA LEU A 14 29.51 -9.63 5.94
C LEU A 14 30.05 -11.06 5.87
N ARG A 15 31.40 -11.23 5.85
CA ARG A 15 32.03 -12.56 5.87
C ARG A 15 31.71 -13.32 7.14
N GLU A 16 31.80 -12.68 8.31
CA GLU A 16 31.42 -13.29 9.60
C GLU A 16 29.95 -13.69 9.63
N ALA A 17 29.08 -12.96 8.91
CA ALA A 17 27.67 -13.29 8.78
C ALA A 17 27.38 -14.45 7.80
N GLY A 18 28.38 -14.87 7.00
CA GLY A 18 28.25 -15.97 6.06
C GLY A 18 28.04 -15.55 4.60
N ALA A 19 28.54 -14.34 4.22
CA ALA A 19 28.37 -13.82 2.86
C ALA A 19 29.07 -14.69 1.78
N ASP A 20 30.11 -15.46 2.16
CA ASP A 20 30.83 -16.32 1.22
C ASP A 20 29.94 -17.40 0.58
N ASP A 21 28.89 -17.85 1.28
CA ASP A 21 27.97 -18.91 0.84
C ASP A 21 26.51 -18.41 0.69
N ALA A 22 26.30 -17.09 0.68
CA ALA A 22 24.96 -16.51 0.64
C ALA A 22 24.38 -16.48 -0.78
N ASP A 23 23.22 -17.07 -0.99
CA ASP A 23 22.44 -16.97 -2.24
C ASP A 23 21.82 -15.57 -2.42
N MET A 24 21.61 -14.84 -1.32
CA MET A 24 20.92 -13.55 -1.34
C MET A 24 21.42 -12.63 -0.23
N LEU A 25 21.60 -11.35 -0.56
CA LEU A 25 21.75 -10.26 0.39
C LEU A 25 20.49 -9.41 0.43
N VAL A 26 20.00 -9.10 1.63
CA VAL A 26 18.89 -8.15 1.84
C VAL A 26 19.40 -6.99 2.70
N ALA A 27 19.67 -5.84 2.07
CA ALA A 27 20.17 -4.65 2.71
C ALA A 27 19.03 -3.68 3.04
N VAL A 28 18.64 -3.61 4.32
CA VAL A 28 17.48 -2.84 4.82
C VAL A 28 17.83 -1.96 6.01
N THR A 29 19.06 -1.46 6.05
CA THR A 29 19.51 -0.54 7.12
C THR A 29 18.83 0.83 7.00
N SER A 30 19.04 1.71 7.95
CA SER A 30 18.47 3.07 7.94
C SER A 30 19.13 4.03 6.92
N SER A 31 20.30 3.68 6.34
CA SER A 31 21.02 4.49 5.37
C SER A 31 20.99 3.84 3.99
N ASP A 32 20.56 4.60 2.99
CA ASP A 32 20.55 4.19 1.59
C ASP A 32 21.97 3.88 1.08
N GLU A 33 22.95 4.72 1.45
CA GLU A 33 24.35 4.56 1.07
C GLU A 33 24.95 3.27 1.68
N THR A 34 24.60 2.96 2.93
CA THR A 34 25.01 1.69 3.56
C THR A 34 24.43 0.49 2.81
N ASN A 35 23.17 0.58 2.39
CA ASN A 35 22.51 -0.48 1.64
C ASN A 35 23.14 -0.66 0.26
N MET A 36 23.42 0.44 -0.44
CA MET A 36 24.13 0.41 -1.74
C MET A 36 25.53 -0.19 -1.61
N VAL A 37 26.32 0.27 -0.62
CA VAL A 37 27.67 -0.26 -0.40
C VAL A 37 27.66 -1.73 0.01
N ALA A 38 26.69 -2.16 0.82
CA ALA A 38 26.53 -3.57 1.18
C ALA A 38 26.29 -4.46 -0.05
N CYS A 39 25.44 -4.02 -0.97
CA CYS A 39 25.19 -4.71 -2.25
C CYS A 39 26.44 -4.72 -3.13
N GLN A 40 27.18 -3.60 -3.20
CA GLN A 40 28.44 -3.53 -3.94
C GLN A 40 29.49 -4.50 -3.40
N VAL A 41 29.64 -4.57 -2.08
CA VAL A 41 30.58 -5.51 -1.43
C VAL A 41 30.16 -6.95 -1.66
N ALA A 42 28.89 -7.26 -1.54
CA ALA A 42 28.35 -8.60 -1.79
C ALA A 42 28.60 -9.06 -3.23
N TYR A 43 28.43 -8.16 -4.19
CA TYR A 43 28.74 -8.41 -5.60
C TYR A 43 30.23 -8.64 -5.84
N SER A 44 31.07 -7.69 -5.40
CA SER A 44 32.48 -7.64 -5.79
C SER A 44 33.37 -8.65 -5.05
N LEU A 45 33.04 -9.00 -3.79
CA LEU A 45 33.90 -9.85 -2.96
C LEU A 45 33.32 -11.24 -2.70
N PHE A 46 32.00 -11.39 -2.75
CA PHE A 46 31.33 -12.63 -2.38
C PHE A 46 30.54 -13.24 -3.56
N ASN A 47 30.43 -12.55 -4.69
CA ASN A 47 29.67 -12.99 -5.86
C ASN A 47 28.24 -13.40 -5.52
N THR A 48 27.62 -12.76 -4.51
CA THR A 48 26.24 -13.07 -4.10
C THR A 48 25.29 -12.84 -5.28
N PRO A 49 24.53 -13.85 -5.72
CA PRO A 49 23.78 -13.77 -6.98
C PRO A 49 22.59 -12.81 -6.94
N ASN A 50 21.92 -12.64 -5.77
CA ASN A 50 20.76 -11.77 -5.62
C ASN A 50 20.99 -10.72 -4.54
N ARG A 51 20.77 -9.46 -4.87
CA ARG A 51 20.98 -8.33 -3.97
C ARG A 51 19.74 -7.45 -3.97
N ILE A 52 19.09 -7.37 -2.82
CA ILE A 52 17.90 -6.55 -2.59
C ILE A 52 18.32 -5.37 -1.71
N ALA A 53 17.99 -4.16 -2.10
CA ALA A 53 18.24 -2.98 -1.29
C ALA A 53 16.99 -2.14 -1.04
N ARG A 54 16.85 -1.65 0.19
CA ARG A 54 15.90 -0.62 0.53
C ARG A 54 16.52 0.75 0.25
N ILE A 55 15.86 1.53 -0.61
CA ILE A 55 16.24 2.91 -0.94
C ILE A 55 15.03 3.81 -0.69
N ARG A 56 15.22 4.85 0.10
CA ARG A 56 14.18 5.77 0.56
C ARG A 56 14.22 7.12 -0.14
N SER A 57 15.42 7.56 -0.54
CA SER A 57 15.59 8.85 -1.17
C SER A 57 14.92 8.88 -2.55
N PRO A 58 14.01 9.84 -2.79
CA PRO A 58 13.36 10.00 -4.09
C PRO A 58 14.35 10.29 -5.23
N ASP A 59 15.50 10.89 -4.91
CA ASP A 59 16.51 11.23 -5.91
C ASP A 59 17.18 9.99 -6.46
N TYR A 60 17.51 9.02 -5.61
CA TYR A 60 18.03 7.72 -6.07
C TYR A 60 16.98 6.90 -6.81
N VAL A 61 15.74 6.91 -6.32
CA VAL A 61 14.64 6.16 -6.95
C VAL A 61 14.31 6.70 -8.34
N ARG A 62 14.40 8.02 -8.55
CA ARG A 62 14.14 8.66 -9.85
C ARG A 62 15.09 8.19 -10.93
N ASP A 63 16.37 8.04 -10.59
CA ASP A 63 17.43 7.63 -11.51
C ASP A 63 17.80 6.14 -11.35
N ALA A 64 16.93 5.33 -10.77
CA ALA A 64 17.18 3.94 -10.40
C ALA A 64 17.68 3.07 -11.56
N GLU A 65 17.08 3.19 -12.75
CA GLU A 65 17.48 2.43 -13.95
C GLU A 65 18.93 2.68 -14.38
N LYS A 66 19.42 3.92 -14.17
CA LYS A 66 20.80 4.27 -14.51
C LYS A 66 21.77 3.91 -13.40
N LEU A 67 21.33 4.02 -12.14
CA LEU A 67 22.18 3.82 -10.97
C LEU A 67 22.29 2.35 -10.56
N PHE A 68 21.18 1.61 -10.64
CA PHE A 68 21.09 0.26 -10.07
C PHE A 68 21.15 -0.80 -11.16
N ASN A 69 22.37 -1.16 -11.53
CA ASN A 69 22.67 -2.20 -12.52
C ASN A 69 24.07 -2.77 -12.23
N SER A 70 24.43 -3.83 -12.94
CA SER A 70 25.71 -4.54 -12.73
C SER A 70 26.97 -3.71 -13.06
N GLU A 71 26.83 -2.64 -13.85
CA GLU A 71 27.96 -1.80 -14.26
C GLU A 71 28.20 -0.62 -13.29
N ALA A 72 27.16 -0.22 -12.53
CA ALA A 72 27.24 0.87 -11.58
C ALA A 72 27.10 0.37 -10.13
N VAL A 73 25.91 0.41 -9.54
CA VAL A 73 25.63 -0.14 -8.20
C VAL A 73 24.78 -1.41 -8.35
N PRO A 74 25.34 -2.60 -8.08
CA PRO A 74 24.71 -3.87 -8.40
C PRO A 74 23.58 -4.25 -7.43
N ILE A 75 22.43 -3.63 -7.60
CA ILE A 75 21.18 -3.94 -6.92
C ILE A 75 20.24 -4.61 -7.93
N ASP A 76 19.83 -5.86 -7.65
CA ASP A 76 18.94 -6.60 -8.54
C ASP A 76 17.49 -6.22 -8.30
N HIS A 77 17.13 -5.94 -7.04
CA HIS A 77 15.77 -5.56 -6.66
C HIS A 77 15.78 -4.38 -5.71
N LEU A 78 15.15 -3.30 -6.16
CA LEU A 78 14.96 -2.08 -5.39
C LEU A 78 13.65 -2.13 -4.62
N ILE A 79 13.68 -1.82 -3.32
CA ILE A 79 12.51 -1.60 -2.51
C ILE A 79 12.47 -0.14 -2.07
N ALA A 80 11.47 0.59 -2.55
CA ALA A 80 11.19 1.99 -2.21
C ALA A 80 9.92 2.06 -1.35
N PRO A 81 10.01 1.98 -0.01
CA PRO A 81 8.84 1.89 0.86
C PRO A 81 7.88 3.05 0.71
N GLU A 82 8.41 4.26 0.56
CA GLU A 82 7.62 5.47 0.40
C GLU A 82 6.79 5.43 -0.89
N GLN A 83 7.38 4.98 -2.00
CA GLN A 83 6.68 4.84 -3.28
C GLN A 83 5.58 3.76 -3.20
N LEU A 84 5.85 2.64 -2.54
CA LEU A 84 4.85 1.58 -2.33
C LEU A 84 3.63 2.10 -1.54
N VAL A 85 3.85 2.95 -0.54
CA VAL A 85 2.78 3.59 0.24
C VAL A 85 2.01 4.59 -0.62
N ILE A 86 2.69 5.44 -1.39
CA ILE A 86 2.07 6.40 -2.32
C ILE A 86 1.16 5.66 -3.30
N ASP A 87 1.66 4.58 -3.91
CA ASP A 87 0.91 3.77 -4.87
C ASP A 87 -0.32 3.11 -4.23
N ASN A 88 -0.19 2.64 -2.99
CA ASN A 88 -1.30 2.06 -2.25
C ASN A 88 -2.38 3.09 -1.92
N ILE A 89 -2.00 4.26 -1.40
CA ILE A 89 -2.93 5.36 -1.11
C ILE A 89 -3.62 5.81 -2.39
N TYR A 90 -2.88 6.01 -3.46
CA TYR A 90 -3.43 6.45 -4.74
C TYR A 90 -4.50 5.47 -5.26
N ARG A 91 -4.25 4.15 -5.23
CA ARG A 91 -5.26 3.15 -5.60
C ARG A 91 -6.53 3.22 -4.74
N LEU A 92 -6.39 3.45 -3.44
CA LEU A 92 -7.55 3.61 -2.57
C LEU A 92 -8.36 4.88 -2.87
N ILE A 93 -7.70 5.94 -3.34
CA ILE A 93 -8.35 7.17 -3.81
C ILE A 93 -9.12 6.93 -5.12
N GLU A 94 -8.57 6.13 -6.04
CA GLU A 94 -9.23 5.76 -7.30
C GLU A 94 -10.47 4.89 -7.08
N TYR A 95 -10.50 4.09 -6.00
CA TYR A 95 -11.60 3.17 -5.67
C TYR A 95 -12.21 3.50 -4.30
N PRO A 96 -12.96 4.61 -4.17
CA PRO A 96 -13.60 5.00 -2.91
C PRO A 96 -14.49 3.89 -2.38
N GLY A 97 -14.34 3.58 -1.09
CA GLY A 97 -15.06 2.49 -0.44
C GLY A 97 -14.33 1.13 -0.45
N ALA A 98 -13.24 0.98 -1.20
CA ALA A 98 -12.36 -0.17 -1.08
C ALA A 98 -11.52 -0.08 0.20
N LEU A 99 -11.33 -1.21 0.87
CA LEU A 99 -10.41 -1.36 2.00
C LEU A 99 -8.97 -1.64 1.55
N GLN A 100 -8.84 -2.34 0.42
CA GLN A 100 -7.57 -2.69 -0.20
C GLN A 100 -7.78 -2.94 -1.69
N VAL A 101 -6.81 -2.52 -2.52
CA VAL A 101 -6.78 -2.82 -3.96
C VAL A 101 -5.38 -3.28 -4.32
N VAL A 102 -5.29 -4.42 -5.00
CA VAL A 102 -4.03 -5.00 -5.48
C VAL A 102 -4.16 -5.25 -6.98
N ASN A 103 -3.20 -4.77 -7.74
CA ASN A 103 -3.18 -4.95 -9.20
C ASN A 103 -2.27 -6.13 -9.57
N PHE A 104 -2.70 -6.89 -10.57
CA PHE A 104 -2.02 -8.02 -11.19
C PHE A 104 -1.97 -7.84 -12.70
N ALA A 105 -1.12 -8.60 -13.37
CA ALA A 105 -0.98 -8.60 -14.82
C ALA A 105 -0.83 -7.17 -15.39
N GLU A 106 0.14 -6.43 -14.84
CA GLU A 106 0.43 -5.04 -15.26
C GLU A 106 -0.80 -4.11 -15.14
N GLY A 107 -1.64 -4.35 -14.14
CA GLY A 107 -2.84 -3.54 -13.89
C GLY A 107 -4.08 -3.94 -14.71
N LYS A 108 -4.03 -5.03 -15.47
CA LYS A 108 -5.19 -5.52 -16.24
C LYS A 108 -6.24 -6.19 -15.37
N VAL A 109 -5.79 -6.82 -14.27
CA VAL A 109 -6.63 -7.53 -13.31
C VAL A 109 -6.40 -6.91 -11.93
N SER A 110 -7.45 -6.75 -11.17
CA SER A 110 -7.37 -6.26 -9.79
C SER A 110 -8.11 -7.16 -8.83
N LEU A 111 -7.53 -7.31 -7.64
CA LEU A 111 -8.21 -7.82 -6.47
C LEU A 111 -8.62 -6.63 -5.62
N ALA A 112 -9.90 -6.52 -5.30
CA ALA A 112 -10.39 -5.50 -4.38
C ALA A 112 -11.02 -6.14 -3.15
N VAL A 113 -10.84 -5.49 -2.02
CA VAL A 113 -11.45 -5.85 -0.74
C VAL A 113 -12.44 -4.77 -0.38
N VAL A 114 -13.69 -5.15 -0.20
CA VAL A 114 -14.74 -4.22 0.22
C VAL A 114 -15.49 -4.77 1.40
N LYS A 115 -15.97 -3.88 2.25
CA LYS A 115 -16.92 -4.22 3.30
C LYS A 115 -18.32 -4.15 2.73
N ALA A 116 -19.06 -5.22 2.90
CA ALA A 116 -20.47 -5.31 2.47
C ALA A 116 -21.35 -4.46 3.38
N TYR A 117 -22.14 -3.56 2.80
CA TYR A 117 -23.06 -2.70 3.52
C TYR A 117 -24.48 -2.81 2.96
N TYR A 118 -25.47 -2.55 3.79
CA TYR A 118 -26.86 -2.45 3.34
C TYR A 118 -26.99 -1.47 2.17
N GLY A 119 -27.72 -1.91 1.13
CA GLY A 119 -27.92 -1.15 -0.10
C GLY A 119 -27.17 -1.68 -1.31
N GLY A 120 -26.26 -2.66 -1.14
CA GLY A 120 -25.72 -3.44 -2.25
C GLY A 120 -26.70 -4.55 -2.65
N PRO A 121 -26.97 -4.77 -3.94
CA PRO A 121 -27.92 -5.79 -4.42
C PRO A 121 -27.62 -7.21 -3.96
N LEU A 122 -26.35 -7.54 -3.71
CA LEU A 122 -25.92 -8.87 -3.30
C LEU A 122 -26.13 -9.15 -1.80
N ILE A 123 -26.41 -8.12 -0.99
CA ILE A 123 -26.58 -8.30 0.45
C ILE A 123 -27.87 -9.09 0.75
N GLY A 124 -27.72 -10.18 1.50
CA GLY A 124 -28.81 -11.12 1.78
C GLY A 124 -29.08 -12.14 0.67
N ASN A 125 -28.34 -12.06 -0.44
CA ASN A 125 -28.46 -12.96 -1.58
C ASN A 125 -27.24 -13.88 -1.71
N ALA A 126 -27.41 -14.99 -2.42
CA ALA A 126 -26.35 -15.93 -2.69
C ALA A 126 -25.36 -15.38 -3.73
N LEU A 127 -24.09 -15.76 -3.65
CA LEU A 127 -23.05 -15.35 -4.61
C LEU A 127 -23.41 -15.70 -6.07
N SER A 128 -24.20 -16.76 -6.29
CA SER A 128 -24.65 -17.16 -7.63
C SER A 128 -25.47 -16.08 -8.34
N THR A 129 -26.21 -15.25 -7.60
CA THR A 129 -27.02 -14.18 -8.18
C THR A 129 -26.18 -13.06 -8.80
N MET A 130 -24.91 -12.94 -8.44
CA MET A 130 -23.99 -11.98 -9.05
C MET A 130 -23.86 -12.16 -10.57
N ARG A 131 -23.93 -13.41 -11.06
CA ARG A 131 -23.93 -13.69 -12.50
C ARG A 131 -25.19 -13.22 -13.22
N GLU A 132 -26.31 -13.20 -12.53
CA GLU A 132 -27.58 -12.72 -13.07
C GLU A 132 -27.59 -11.20 -13.17
N HIS A 133 -27.00 -10.52 -12.18
CA HIS A 133 -26.88 -9.06 -12.17
C HIS A 133 -25.83 -8.56 -13.17
N MET A 134 -24.73 -9.29 -13.35
CA MET A 134 -23.60 -8.89 -14.18
C MET A 134 -23.17 -10.01 -15.14
N PRO A 135 -24.02 -10.38 -16.13
CA PRO A 135 -23.75 -11.53 -17.01
C PRO A 135 -22.52 -11.37 -17.90
N HIS A 136 -22.06 -10.14 -18.15
CA HIS A 136 -20.92 -9.82 -19.01
C HIS A 136 -19.64 -9.50 -18.24
N ILE A 137 -19.64 -9.62 -16.91
CA ILE A 137 -18.48 -9.33 -16.07
C ILE A 137 -17.95 -10.63 -15.48
N ASP A 138 -16.76 -11.04 -15.91
CA ASP A 138 -16.05 -12.12 -15.27
C ASP A 138 -15.47 -11.64 -13.95
N THR A 139 -15.99 -12.17 -12.86
CA THR A 139 -15.52 -11.92 -11.51
C THR A 139 -15.51 -13.18 -10.67
N ARG A 140 -14.61 -13.23 -9.69
CA ARG A 140 -14.51 -14.32 -8.72
C ARG A 140 -14.38 -13.75 -7.33
N VAL A 141 -15.21 -14.24 -6.42
CA VAL A 141 -15.01 -14.02 -4.97
C VAL A 141 -13.96 -15.00 -4.50
N ALA A 142 -12.81 -14.49 -4.10
CA ALA A 142 -11.66 -15.28 -3.67
C ALA A 142 -11.78 -15.70 -2.20
N ALA A 143 -12.27 -14.81 -1.34
CA ALA A 143 -12.47 -15.04 0.09
C ALA A 143 -13.57 -14.15 0.65
N ILE A 144 -14.15 -14.56 1.75
CA ILE A 144 -15.06 -13.74 2.57
C ILE A 144 -14.61 -13.87 4.02
N PHE A 145 -14.57 -12.76 4.74
CA PHE A 145 -14.35 -12.77 6.18
C PHE A 145 -15.58 -12.17 6.89
N ARG A 146 -16.13 -12.94 7.82
CA ARG A 146 -17.27 -12.56 8.66
C ARG A 146 -16.85 -12.61 10.12
N HIS A 147 -16.92 -11.48 10.82
CA HIS A 147 -16.46 -11.37 12.21
C HIS A 147 -15.07 -11.99 12.42
N ASP A 148 -14.13 -11.61 11.56
CA ASP A 148 -12.73 -12.08 11.53
C ASP A 148 -12.52 -13.58 11.21
N ARG A 149 -13.57 -14.31 10.86
CA ARG A 149 -13.48 -15.72 10.47
C ARG A 149 -13.57 -15.88 8.95
N PRO A 150 -12.65 -16.64 8.34
CA PRO A 150 -12.70 -16.92 6.92
C PRO A 150 -13.91 -17.81 6.59
N ILE A 151 -14.62 -17.46 5.53
CA ILE A 151 -15.70 -18.27 4.94
C ILE A 151 -15.24 -18.65 3.54
N ARG A 152 -15.32 -19.93 3.22
CA ARG A 152 -15.07 -20.41 1.86
C ARG A 152 -16.24 -20.00 0.95
N PRO A 153 -16.00 -19.17 -0.08
CA PRO A 153 -17.07 -18.74 -0.97
C PRO A 153 -17.55 -19.90 -1.86
N GLN A 154 -18.84 -20.13 -1.85
CA GLN A 154 -19.55 -21.04 -2.75
C GLN A 154 -20.71 -20.30 -3.40
N GLY A 155 -21.24 -20.83 -4.52
CA GLY A 155 -22.39 -20.20 -5.20
C GLY A 155 -23.59 -19.97 -4.28
N SER A 156 -23.81 -20.87 -3.29
CA SER A 156 -24.88 -20.77 -2.29
C SER A 156 -24.54 -19.90 -1.07
N THR A 157 -23.31 -19.38 -0.96
CA THR A 157 -22.92 -18.53 0.16
C THR A 157 -23.70 -17.22 0.11
N ILE A 158 -24.41 -16.90 1.19
CA ILE A 158 -25.14 -15.64 1.34
C ILE A 158 -24.18 -14.59 1.88
N VAL A 159 -24.14 -13.42 1.23
CA VAL A 159 -23.37 -12.28 1.67
C VAL A 159 -24.15 -11.49 2.72
N GLU A 160 -23.55 -11.23 3.88
CA GLU A 160 -24.15 -10.46 4.96
C GLU A 160 -23.53 -9.07 5.08
N ALA A 161 -24.30 -8.12 5.62
CA ALA A 161 -23.74 -6.81 5.94
C ALA A 161 -22.63 -6.94 6.99
N GLY A 162 -21.50 -6.30 6.73
CA GLY A 162 -20.30 -6.40 7.57
C GLY A 162 -19.26 -7.40 7.07
N ASP A 163 -19.60 -8.27 6.10
CA ASP A 163 -18.64 -9.15 5.47
C ASP A 163 -17.55 -8.34 4.75
N GLU A 164 -16.30 -8.76 4.89
CA GLU A 164 -15.19 -8.29 4.04
C GLU A 164 -15.08 -9.27 2.86
N VAL A 165 -15.40 -8.78 1.66
CA VAL A 165 -15.44 -9.60 0.45
C VAL A 165 -14.25 -9.29 -0.42
N PHE A 166 -13.48 -10.32 -0.75
CA PHE A 166 -12.31 -10.29 -1.62
C PHE A 166 -12.72 -10.80 -2.98
N PHE A 167 -12.66 -9.95 -3.98
CA PHE A 167 -13.01 -10.34 -5.34
C PHE A 167 -11.97 -9.93 -6.36
N ILE A 168 -11.89 -10.68 -7.45
CA ILE A 168 -10.98 -10.47 -8.56
C ILE A 168 -11.83 -10.22 -9.81
N ALA A 169 -11.46 -9.18 -10.55
CA ALA A 169 -12.07 -8.86 -11.85
C ALA A 169 -11.07 -8.10 -12.73
N ALA A 170 -11.40 -7.92 -14.01
CA ALA A 170 -10.68 -6.96 -14.84
C ALA A 170 -10.78 -5.57 -14.22
N SER A 171 -9.68 -4.82 -14.20
CA SER A 171 -9.58 -3.54 -13.45
C SER A 171 -10.67 -2.55 -13.85
N GLN A 172 -11.06 -2.51 -15.13
CA GLN A 172 -12.17 -1.68 -15.62
C GLN A 172 -13.54 -2.03 -15.01
N HIS A 173 -13.71 -3.23 -14.46
CA HIS A 173 -14.98 -3.73 -13.93
C HIS A 173 -15.04 -3.68 -12.39
N ILE A 174 -13.95 -3.35 -11.70
CA ILE A 174 -13.88 -3.34 -10.24
C ILE A 174 -15.01 -2.49 -9.61
N ARG A 175 -15.26 -1.29 -10.13
CA ARG A 175 -16.33 -0.42 -9.60
C ARG A 175 -17.72 -1.04 -9.77
N ALA A 176 -17.98 -1.70 -10.89
CA ALA A 176 -19.25 -2.40 -11.11
C ALA A 176 -19.45 -3.53 -10.09
N VAL A 177 -18.40 -4.33 -9.82
CA VAL A 177 -18.48 -5.39 -8.80
C VAL A 177 -18.65 -4.82 -7.39
N MET A 178 -17.96 -3.70 -7.07
CA MET A 178 -18.15 -3.02 -5.79
C MET A 178 -19.59 -2.58 -5.57
N SER A 179 -20.32 -2.16 -6.63
CA SER A 179 -21.71 -1.72 -6.53
C SER A 179 -22.69 -2.83 -6.12
N GLU A 180 -22.32 -4.09 -6.32
CA GLU A 180 -23.11 -5.23 -5.84
C GLU A 180 -23.03 -5.42 -4.31
N LEU A 181 -21.94 -4.98 -3.71
CA LEU A 181 -21.64 -5.20 -2.29
C LEU A 181 -21.93 -3.99 -1.40
N GLN A 182 -21.95 -2.81 -2.01
CA GLN A 182 -22.22 -1.56 -1.29
C GLN A 182 -22.72 -0.48 -2.24
N ARG A 183 -23.37 0.54 -1.69
CA ARG A 183 -23.66 1.76 -2.46
C ARG A 183 -22.33 2.44 -2.77
N LEU A 184 -22.05 2.68 -4.07
CA LEU A 184 -20.80 3.32 -4.49
C LEU A 184 -20.65 4.71 -3.86
N GLU A 185 -19.49 4.94 -3.29
CA GLU A 185 -19.12 6.26 -2.80
C GLU A 185 -18.82 7.20 -3.99
N LYS A 186 -19.11 8.48 -3.80
CA LYS A 186 -18.77 9.50 -4.80
C LYS A 186 -17.25 9.61 -4.92
N PRO A 187 -16.71 9.84 -6.14
CA PRO A 187 -15.30 10.14 -6.29
C PRO A 187 -14.88 11.32 -5.42
N TYR A 188 -13.74 11.21 -4.79
CA TYR A 188 -13.15 12.31 -4.04
C TYR A 188 -12.78 13.44 -5.01
N LYS A 189 -12.89 14.69 -4.56
CA LYS A 189 -12.48 15.87 -5.32
C LYS A 189 -11.55 16.77 -4.51
N ARG A 190 -11.81 16.91 -3.22
CA ARG A 190 -11.07 17.76 -2.30
C ARG A 190 -10.33 16.91 -1.28
N ILE A 191 -9.02 16.96 -1.33
CA ILE A 191 -8.14 16.16 -0.50
C ILE A 191 -7.30 17.09 0.37
N MET A 192 -7.23 16.81 1.67
CA MET A 192 -6.34 17.51 2.58
C MET A 192 -5.29 16.53 3.08
N LEU A 193 -4.02 16.85 2.87
CA LEU A 193 -2.86 16.07 3.30
C LEU A 193 -2.23 16.72 4.53
N VAL A 194 -1.73 15.91 5.44
CA VAL A 194 -0.93 16.34 6.60
C VAL A 194 0.41 15.65 6.59
N GLY A 195 1.47 16.47 6.61
CA GLY A 195 2.86 16.04 6.56
C GLY A 195 3.46 16.13 5.15
N GLY A 196 4.43 17.02 4.99
CA GLY A 196 5.17 17.29 3.74
C GLY A 196 6.46 16.48 3.57
N GLY A 197 6.60 15.34 4.28
CA GLY A 197 7.71 14.42 4.10
C GLY A 197 7.69 13.73 2.73
N ASN A 198 8.55 12.71 2.51
CA ASN A 198 8.67 12.03 1.22
C ASN A 198 7.33 11.48 0.71
N ILE A 199 6.53 10.87 1.60
CA ILE A 199 5.23 10.30 1.23
C ILE A 199 4.24 11.42 0.89
N GLY A 200 4.10 12.42 1.76
CA GLY A 200 3.12 13.49 1.55
C GLY A 200 3.43 14.35 0.33
N ALA A 201 4.70 14.72 0.13
CA ALA A 201 5.14 15.47 -1.04
C ALA A 201 4.93 14.67 -2.35
N GLY A 202 5.31 13.39 -2.36
CA GLY A 202 5.10 12.52 -3.52
C GLY A 202 3.63 12.29 -3.84
N LEU A 203 2.81 12.14 -2.79
CA LEU A 203 1.36 11.98 -2.94
C LEU A 203 0.71 13.28 -3.45
N ALA A 204 1.07 14.45 -2.88
CA ALA A 204 0.59 15.74 -3.35
C ALA A 204 0.90 15.97 -4.83
N HIS A 205 2.15 15.74 -5.23
CA HIS A 205 2.58 15.86 -6.63
C HIS A 205 1.79 14.94 -7.58
N ARG A 206 1.48 13.72 -7.15
CA ARG A 206 0.71 12.77 -7.95
C ARG A 206 -0.77 13.15 -8.06
N LEU A 207 -1.35 13.69 -6.98
CA LEU A 207 -2.77 14.01 -6.89
C LEU A 207 -3.13 15.38 -7.48
N GLU A 208 -2.22 16.35 -7.47
CA GLU A 208 -2.52 17.75 -7.81
C GLU A 208 -3.01 17.99 -9.25
N LYS A 209 -2.88 16.99 -10.14
CA LYS A 209 -3.36 17.07 -11.53
C LYS A 209 -4.86 16.82 -11.63
N ASP A 210 -5.39 15.93 -10.78
CA ASP A 210 -6.75 15.40 -10.91
C ASP A 210 -7.66 15.83 -9.73
N TYR A 211 -7.05 16.30 -8.63
CA TYR A 211 -7.73 16.64 -7.39
C TYR A 211 -7.37 18.04 -6.90
N SER A 212 -8.28 18.67 -6.17
CA SER A 212 -7.98 19.88 -5.39
C SER A 212 -7.28 19.44 -4.10
N VAL A 213 -5.99 19.73 -3.99
CA VAL A 213 -5.14 19.27 -2.89
C VAL A 213 -4.72 20.45 -2.02
N LYS A 214 -4.89 20.31 -0.71
CA LYS A 214 -4.34 21.17 0.34
C LYS A 214 -3.36 20.34 1.16
N LEU A 215 -2.21 20.90 1.52
CA LEU A 215 -1.19 20.23 2.32
C LEU A 215 -0.82 21.09 3.51
N ILE A 216 -0.88 20.52 4.72
CA ILE A 216 -0.47 21.17 5.96
C ILE A 216 0.89 20.59 6.38
N GLU A 217 1.88 21.47 6.57
CA GLU A 217 3.24 21.12 7.03
C GLU A 217 3.63 22.03 8.21
N ARG A 218 4.14 21.41 9.28
CA ARG A 218 4.52 22.12 10.51
C ARG A 218 5.91 22.73 10.49
N ASP A 219 6.78 22.29 9.57
CA ASP A 219 8.09 22.88 9.36
C ASP A 219 8.00 24.00 8.32
N GLN A 220 8.33 25.23 8.73
CA GLN A 220 8.19 26.42 7.90
C GLN A 220 9.06 26.38 6.65
N GLN A 221 10.32 25.90 6.80
CA GLN A 221 11.23 25.83 5.67
C GLN A 221 10.73 24.79 4.66
N ARG A 222 10.28 23.64 5.17
CA ARG A 222 9.73 22.57 4.34
C ARG A 222 8.45 22.97 3.64
N ALA A 223 7.57 23.70 4.30
CA ALA A 223 6.35 24.23 3.70
C ALA A 223 6.67 25.21 2.54
N ALA A 224 7.66 26.08 2.71
CA ALA A 224 8.12 27.00 1.65
C ALA A 224 8.70 26.22 0.46
N GLU A 225 9.57 25.24 0.70
CA GLU A 225 10.14 24.38 -0.37
C GLU A 225 9.06 23.65 -1.17
N LEU A 226 8.01 23.17 -0.48
CA LEU A 226 6.90 22.46 -1.13
C LEU A 226 6.02 23.40 -1.93
N ALA A 227 5.77 24.62 -1.43
CA ALA A 227 5.01 25.64 -2.14
C ALA A 227 5.69 26.07 -3.44
N GLU A 228 7.04 26.03 -3.51
CA GLU A 228 7.79 26.29 -4.74
C GLU A 228 7.76 25.11 -5.74
N LYS A 229 7.71 23.88 -5.23
CA LYS A 229 7.81 22.66 -6.06
C LYS A 229 6.48 22.16 -6.60
N LEU A 230 5.41 22.32 -5.82
CA LEU A 230 4.08 21.85 -6.19
C LEU A 230 3.36 22.91 -7.02
N GLN A 231 2.66 22.50 -8.07
CA GLN A 231 2.09 23.43 -9.05
C GLN A 231 0.65 23.82 -8.72
N ASN A 232 -0.15 22.87 -8.27
CA ASN A 232 -1.60 23.06 -8.03
C ASN A 232 -2.02 22.75 -6.59
N THR A 233 -1.08 22.32 -5.73
CA THR A 233 -1.33 22.07 -4.31
C THR A 233 -1.15 23.35 -3.51
N ILE A 234 -2.12 23.69 -2.68
CA ILE A 234 -2.00 24.81 -1.73
C ILE A 234 -1.33 24.30 -0.47
N VAL A 235 -0.17 24.87 -0.13
CA VAL A 235 0.60 24.47 1.04
C VAL A 235 0.39 25.46 2.18
N PHE A 236 0.04 24.96 3.35
CA PHE A 236 -0.14 25.71 4.58
C PHE A 236 0.96 25.38 5.57
N TYR A 237 1.59 26.39 6.13
CA TYR A 237 2.41 26.26 7.31
C TYR A 237 1.53 26.25 8.55
N GLY A 238 1.52 25.16 9.31
CA GLY A 238 0.70 25.05 10.51
C GLY A 238 0.68 23.63 11.11
N ASP A 239 -0.04 23.49 12.20
CA ASP A 239 -0.26 22.22 12.87
C ASP A 239 -1.67 21.70 12.54
N ALA A 240 -1.77 20.44 12.13
CA ALA A 240 -3.05 19.80 11.79
C ALA A 240 -3.94 19.51 13.02
N SER A 241 -3.46 19.77 14.22
CA SER A 241 -4.26 19.77 15.45
C SER A 241 -4.90 21.13 15.76
N ASP A 242 -4.58 22.17 14.98
CA ASP A 242 -5.17 23.49 15.12
C ASP A 242 -6.56 23.52 14.49
N GLN A 243 -7.58 23.67 15.34
CA GLN A 243 -8.98 23.68 14.92
C GLN A 243 -9.34 24.94 14.13
N GLU A 244 -8.72 26.09 14.41
CA GLU A 244 -8.97 27.34 13.71
C GLU A 244 -8.46 27.21 12.26
N LEU A 245 -7.24 26.71 12.07
CA LEU A 245 -6.69 26.44 10.74
C LEU A 245 -7.58 25.48 9.95
N LEU A 246 -8.00 24.36 10.55
CA LEU A 246 -8.85 23.39 9.88
C LEU A 246 -10.22 23.99 9.50
N ALA A 247 -10.79 24.84 10.35
CA ALA A 247 -12.07 25.49 10.08
C ALA A 247 -11.96 26.56 8.97
N GLU A 248 -10.90 27.39 9.01
CA GLU A 248 -10.63 28.40 7.97
C GLU A 248 -10.43 27.74 6.60
N GLU A 249 -9.80 26.57 6.57
CA GLU A 249 -9.56 25.81 5.36
C GLU A 249 -10.72 24.88 4.96
N HIS A 250 -11.88 25.07 5.56
CA HIS A 250 -13.14 24.38 5.23
C HIS A 250 -13.04 22.85 5.30
N ILE A 251 -12.54 22.33 6.42
CA ILE A 251 -12.41 20.89 6.66
C ILE A 251 -13.73 20.12 6.48
N ASP A 252 -14.88 20.75 6.76
CA ASP A 252 -16.24 20.23 6.57
C ASP A 252 -16.58 19.92 5.10
N GLN A 253 -15.86 20.53 4.17
CA GLN A 253 -16.02 20.31 2.74
C GLN A 253 -15.00 19.32 2.16
N VAL A 254 -14.02 18.85 2.94
CA VAL A 254 -12.99 17.91 2.52
C VAL A 254 -13.60 16.51 2.34
N ASP A 255 -13.37 15.91 1.17
CA ASP A 255 -13.85 14.57 0.88
C ASP A 255 -12.97 13.51 1.54
N LEU A 256 -11.64 13.75 1.56
CA LEU A 256 -10.66 12.83 2.15
C LEU A 256 -9.55 13.61 2.85
N PHE A 257 -9.37 13.35 4.13
CA PHE A 257 -8.26 13.84 4.94
C PHE A 257 -7.24 12.70 5.10
N ILE A 258 -5.95 12.96 4.85
CA ILE A 258 -4.89 11.95 4.87
C ILE A 258 -3.73 12.45 5.72
N ALA A 259 -3.46 11.79 6.85
CA ALA A 259 -2.33 12.09 7.72
C ALA A 259 -1.18 11.10 7.48
N VAL A 260 -0.02 11.61 7.01
CA VAL A 260 1.15 10.82 6.60
C VAL A 260 2.45 11.36 7.18
N THR A 261 2.39 11.89 8.40
CA THR A 261 3.60 12.29 9.13
C THR A 261 4.36 11.06 9.66
N ASN A 262 5.52 11.27 10.26
CA ASN A 262 6.30 10.22 10.92
C ASN A 262 5.87 9.93 12.36
N ASP A 263 4.81 10.56 12.84
CA ASP A 263 4.28 10.46 14.19
C ASP A 263 2.88 9.84 14.16
N ASP A 264 2.76 8.60 14.63
CA ASP A 264 1.51 7.84 14.61
C ASP A 264 0.41 8.50 15.44
N GLU A 265 0.77 9.05 16.61
CA GLU A 265 -0.14 9.72 17.53
C GLU A 265 -0.69 11.00 16.89
N ALA A 266 0.17 11.82 16.28
CA ALA A 266 -0.23 13.02 15.56
C ALA A 266 -1.15 12.69 14.39
N ASN A 267 -0.85 11.63 13.62
CA ASN A 267 -1.66 11.17 12.49
C ASN A 267 -3.07 10.76 12.96
N ILE A 268 -3.15 9.97 14.02
CA ILE A 268 -4.42 9.49 14.57
C ILE A 268 -5.24 10.66 15.11
N MET A 269 -4.63 11.51 15.94
CA MET A 269 -5.34 12.61 16.59
C MET A 269 -5.84 13.65 15.60
N SER A 270 -5.02 14.08 14.63
CA SER A 270 -5.44 15.02 13.60
C SER A 270 -6.56 14.46 12.71
N ALA A 271 -6.49 13.18 12.36
CA ALA A 271 -7.54 12.52 11.58
C ALA A 271 -8.86 12.39 12.35
N MET A 272 -8.81 12.06 13.64
CA MET A 272 -10.00 12.04 14.51
C MET A 272 -10.62 13.43 14.65
N LEU A 273 -9.79 14.47 14.79
CA LEU A 273 -10.22 15.85 14.85
C LEU A 273 -10.88 16.27 13.53
N ALA A 274 -10.23 16.03 12.40
CA ALA A 274 -10.75 16.31 11.07
C ALA A 274 -12.12 15.64 10.84
N LYS A 275 -12.24 14.36 11.23
CA LYS A 275 -13.50 13.63 11.12
C LYS A 275 -14.61 14.24 11.96
N ARG A 276 -14.30 14.63 13.19
CA ARG A 276 -15.24 15.30 14.11
C ARG A 276 -15.67 16.66 13.58
N MET A 277 -14.77 17.37 12.87
CA MET A 277 -15.05 18.68 12.26
C MET A 277 -15.75 18.60 10.88
N GLY A 278 -16.03 17.39 10.39
CA GLY A 278 -16.86 17.19 9.20
C GLY A 278 -16.17 16.63 7.96
N ALA A 279 -14.88 16.30 8.02
CA ALA A 279 -14.23 15.57 6.92
C ALA A 279 -14.98 14.26 6.63
N LYS A 280 -15.28 13.97 5.37
CA LYS A 280 -16.13 12.84 5.02
C LYS A 280 -15.46 11.50 5.28
N LYS A 281 -14.18 11.39 4.93
CA LYS A 281 -13.34 10.22 5.14
C LYS A 281 -11.98 10.63 5.69
N VAL A 282 -11.39 9.75 6.49
CA VAL A 282 -10.05 9.96 7.04
C VAL A 282 -9.18 8.73 6.84
N MET A 283 -7.95 8.96 6.45
CA MET A 283 -6.93 7.94 6.20
C MET A 283 -5.67 8.29 6.97
N VAL A 284 -5.05 7.31 7.62
CA VAL A 284 -3.86 7.53 8.44
C VAL A 284 -2.75 6.55 8.11
N LEU A 285 -1.51 7.05 8.11
CA LEU A 285 -0.31 6.24 8.10
C LEU A 285 0.02 5.83 9.54
N ILE A 286 0.21 4.55 9.79
CA ILE A 286 0.54 4.00 11.11
C ILE A 286 1.70 3.02 10.97
N GLN A 287 2.79 3.28 11.69
CA GLN A 287 3.98 2.45 11.69
C GLN A 287 3.88 1.32 12.71
N ARG A 288 3.30 1.59 13.90
CA ARG A 288 3.19 0.61 14.99
C ARG A 288 1.97 -0.29 14.79
N LYS A 289 2.20 -1.58 14.62
CA LYS A 289 1.12 -2.56 14.44
C LYS A 289 0.05 -2.49 15.53
N ALA A 290 0.45 -2.29 16.77
CA ALA A 290 -0.49 -2.20 17.90
C ALA A 290 -1.51 -1.06 17.73
N TYR A 291 -1.13 0.07 17.13
CA TYR A 291 -2.03 1.20 16.89
C TYR A 291 -2.97 0.91 15.71
N VAL A 292 -2.50 0.19 14.70
CA VAL A 292 -3.37 -0.24 13.60
C VAL A 292 -4.55 -1.05 14.11
N ASP A 293 -4.29 -1.99 15.03
CA ASP A 293 -5.33 -2.84 15.62
C ASP A 293 -6.29 -2.04 16.54
N LEU A 294 -5.76 -1.01 17.23
CA LEU A 294 -6.55 -0.14 18.11
C LEU A 294 -7.52 0.76 17.33
N VAL A 295 -7.09 1.34 16.21
CA VAL A 295 -7.91 2.32 15.48
C VAL A 295 -8.88 1.66 14.50
N GLN A 296 -8.71 0.37 14.24
CA GLN A 296 -9.61 -0.35 13.32
C GLN A 296 -11.00 -0.49 13.92
N GLY A 297 -12.01 -0.12 13.14
CA GLY A 297 -13.39 -0.09 13.59
C GLY A 297 -13.77 1.12 14.45
N SER A 298 -12.82 2.06 14.65
CA SER A 298 -13.05 3.36 15.28
C SER A 298 -13.52 4.41 14.26
N VAL A 299 -13.28 5.67 14.56
CA VAL A 299 -13.57 6.82 13.69
C VAL A 299 -12.70 6.87 12.44
N ILE A 300 -11.55 6.17 12.44
CA ILE A 300 -10.62 6.10 11.30
C ILE A 300 -11.16 5.14 10.23
N ASP A 301 -11.36 5.65 9.03
CA ASP A 301 -11.89 4.87 7.92
C ASP A 301 -10.85 3.90 7.34
N ILE A 302 -9.60 4.35 7.15
CA ILE A 302 -8.52 3.54 6.57
C ILE A 302 -7.20 3.78 7.32
N ALA A 303 -6.56 2.70 7.76
CA ALA A 303 -5.21 2.71 8.33
C ALA A 303 -4.23 2.00 7.38
N ILE A 304 -3.12 2.66 7.05
CA ILE A 304 -2.09 2.17 6.13
C ILE A 304 -0.80 1.91 6.90
N SER A 305 -0.22 0.73 6.71
CA SER A 305 1.05 0.34 7.32
C SER A 305 2.16 0.24 6.27
N PRO A 306 3.19 1.11 6.34
CA PRO A 306 4.35 1.03 5.46
C PRO A 306 5.12 -0.28 5.59
N GLN A 307 5.14 -0.86 6.80
CA GLN A 307 5.82 -2.14 7.05
C GLN A 307 5.21 -3.27 6.23
N GLN A 308 3.87 -3.33 6.15
CA GLN A 308 3.20 -4.37 5.36
C GLN A 308 3.47 -4.24 3.86
N ALA A 309 3.49 -3.02 3.34
CA ALA A 309 3.84 -2.77 1.95
C ALA A 309 5.28 -3.25 1.64
N THR A 310 6.23 -2.92 2.52
CA THR A 310 7.63 -3.33 2.40
C THR A 310 7.81 -4.84 2.50
N ILE A 311 7.15 -5.50 3.47
CA ILE A 311 7.21 -6.96 3.63
C ILE A 311 6.65 -7.66 2.39
N SER A 312 5.53 -7.20 1.86
CA SER A 312 4.94 -7.78 0.63
C SER A 312 5.91 -7.68 -0.55
N ALA A 313 6.55 -6.53 -0.74
CA ALA A 313 7.54 -6.34 -1.80
C ALA A 313 8.79 -7.21 -1.59
N LEU A 314 9.26 -7.37 -0.36
CA LEU A 314 10.39 -8.28 -0.05
C LEU A 314 10.05 -9.75 -0.33
N LEU A 315 8.87 -10.20 0.07
CA LEU A 315 8.45 -11.60 -0.09
C LEU A 315 8.38 -12.03 -1.55
N SER A 316 8.03 -11.12 -2.48
CA SER A 316 8.00 -11.43 -3.91
C SER A 316 9.40 -11.82 -4.45
N HIS A 317 10.45 -11.26 -3.88
CA HIS A 317 11.84 -11.50 -4.33
C HIS A 317 12.54 -12.62 -3.55
N VAL A 318 12.09 -12.91 -2.32
CA VAL A 318 12.71 -13.96 -1.47
C VAL A 318 12.19 -15.37 -1.80
N ARG A 319 10.97 -15.49 -2.30
CA ARG A 319 10.38 -16.78 -2.65
C ARG A 319 11.00 -17.32 -3.94
N LYS A 320 11.48 -18.57 -3.87
CA LYS A 320 12.00 -19.29 -5.05
C LYS A 320 10.80 -19.81 -5.86
N ALA A 321 10.46 -19.17 -6.95
CA ALA A 321 9.60 -19.63 -8.05
C ALA A 321 9.45 -18.43 -9.02
N ASP A 322 8.81 -18.63 -10.15
CA ASP A 322 8.46 -17.56 -11.11
C ASP A 322 7.34 -16.65 -10.56
N ILE A 323 7.57 -16.14 -9.35
CA ILE A 323 6.64 -15.26 -8.64
C ILE A 323 6.92 -13.83 -9.09
N VAL A 324 5.91 -13.22 -9.71
CA VAL A 324 5.93 -11.82 -10.17
C VAL A 324 5.64 -10.87 -9.00
N GLY A 325 4.69 -11.25 -8.14
CA GLY A 325 4.28 -10.42 -7.03
C GLY A 325 3.66 -11.20 -5.87
N VAL A 326 3.85 -10.70 -4.67
CA VAL A 326 3.17 -11.17 -3.46
C VAL A 326 2.55 -9.97 -2.76
N SER A 327 1.26 -10.06 -2.51
CA SER A 327 0.54 -9.02 -1.77
C SER A 327 -0.08 -9.59 -0.52
N SER A 328 0.28 -9.02 0.63
CA SER A 328 -0.36 -9.35 1.89
C SER A 328 -1.79 -8.81 1.89
N LEU A 329 -2.73 -9.67 2.17
CA LEU A 329 -4.14 -9.34 2.30
C LEU A 329 -4.53 -9.38 3.76
N ARG A 330 -5.41 -8.47 4.15
CA ARG A 330 -5.95 -8.43 5.51
C ARG A 330 -4.84 -8.59 6.57
N ARG A 331 -3.76 -7.80 6.42
CA ARG A 331 -2.62 -7.72 7.36
C ARG A 331 -1.90 -9.07 7.60
N GLY A 332 -1.73 -9.86 6.55
CA GLY A 332 -1.00 -11.12 6.63
C GLY A 332 -1.85 -12.33 7.01
N VAL A 333 -3.17 -12.18 7.10
CA VAL A 333 -4.09 -13.33 7.31
C VAL A 333 -4.20 -14.16 6.03
N ALA A 334 -4.10 -13.51 4.87
CA ALA A 334 -4.07 -14.16 3.56
C ALA A 334 -3.02 -13.49 2.67
N GLU A 335 -2.64 -14.15 1.59
CA GLU A 335 -1.73 -13.62 0.59
C GLU A 335 -2.31 -13.84 -0.81
N ALA A 336 -2.14 -12.85 -1.67
CA ALA A 336 -2.35 -13.00 -3.10
C ALA A 336 -1.00 -13.11 -3.79
N ILE A 337 -0.82 -14.15 -4.58
CA ILE A 337 0.44 -14.45 -5.28
C ILE A 337 0.18 -14.38 -6.78
N GLU A 338 1.01 -13.63 -7.47
CA GLU A 338 1.08 -13.61 -8.92
C GLU A 338 2.30 -14.43 -9.37
N ALA A 339 2.07 -15.40 -10.23
CA ALA A 339 3.12 -16.24 -10.77
C ALA A 339 2.93 -16.46 -12.27
N VAL A 340 4.04 -16.68 -12.98
CA VAL A 340 4.02 -17.07 -14.40
C VAL A 340 3.82 -18.56 -14.48
N ALA A 341 2.76 -18.99 -15.18
CA ALA A 341 2.55 -20.41 -15.47
C ALA A 341 3.33 -20.81 -16.71
N HIS A 342 4.16 -21.85 -16.62
CA HIS A 342 4.82 -22.45 -17.77
C HIS A 342 3.91 -23.47 -18.47
N GLY A 343 4.17 -23.73 -19.77
CA GLY A 343 3.29 -24.52 -20.62
C GLY A 343 2.90 -25.90 -20.10
N ASP A 344 3.76 -26.53 -19.31
CA ASP A 344 3.53 -27.86 -18.71
C ASP A 344 2.64 -27.81 -17.44
N GLU A 345 2.40 -26.62 -16.91
CA GLU A 345 1.64 -26.39 -15.67
C GLU A 345 0.24 -25.79 -15.91
N ILE A 346 -0.04 -25.39 -17.15
CA ILE A 346 -1.34 -24.82 -17.52
C ILE A 346 -2.44 -25.87 -17.30
N GLY A 347 -3.37 -25.57 -16.41
CA GLY A 347 -4.47 -26.45 -16.02
C GLY A 347 -4.21 -27.35 -14.80
N ARG A 348 -3.00 -27.35 -14.22
CA ARG A 348 -2.70 -28.03 -12.95
C ARG A 348 -2.90 -27.16 -11.72
N ALA A 349 -3.14 -25.88 -11.87
CA ALA A 349 -3.55 -24.99 -10.79
C ALA A 349 -4.98 -25.26 -10.34
N SER A 350 -5.26 -26.49 -9.90
CA SER A 350 -6.38 -26.75 -9.02
C SER A 350 -5.97 -26.24 -7.64
N CYS A 351 -6.77 -25.40 -7.01
CA CYS A 351 -6.65 -25.10 -5.58
C CYS A 351 -6.72 -26.43 -4.81
N ARG A 352 -5.60 -27.10 -4.65
CA ARG A 352 -5.46 -28.15 -3.65
C ARG A 352 -5.15 -27.46 -2.33
N GLU A 353 -6.16 -27.43 -1.50
CA GLU A 353 -6.00 -27.14 -0.09
C GLU A 353 -4.99 -28.11 0.53
N ARG A 354 -4.02 -27.57 1.24
CA ARG A 354 -3.37 -28.24 2.35
C ARG A 354 -3.64 -27.48 3.61
#